data_f987918517e86cf42380cd98bfe938e6
#
_entry.id   f987918517e86cf42380cd98bfe938e6
#
_cell.length_a   1.000
_cell.length_b   1.000
_cell.length_c   1.000
_cell.angle_alpha   90.00
_cell.angle_beta   90.00
_cell.angle_gamma   90.00
#
_symmetry.space_group_name_H-M   'P 1'
#
loop_
_entity.id
_entity.type
_entity.pdbx_description
1 polymer ?
#
loop_
_entity_poly.entity_id
_entity_poly.type
_entity_poly.pdbx_seq_one_letter_code
_entity_poly.pdbx_strand_id
1 'polypeptide(L)'
;RLVGSEMCIRDRIHGPGKCCEDIFEAGVECSSKTMYPDWLSMSGAGYISSMYKKYKKVISPMGCRAFLSPWYERGGMEPADENDTPVFVGRFNIGAVSLHLPMILAKARAESRDFYEVLDFYLEMIRNLHIRTYEYLGQMRASTNPLAYCEGGFYGGHLKPNEKIGKILKPMTASFGITALNELQELYNGKSIAEDGEFALEVLRYINDKVNQYKKEDGYLYAIYGTPAESLCGLQVEQFRKMYGIVRGVSDRPYVSNSFHCHVTEDITPIQKQD
;
A
#
# COMPACT_ATOMS: atom_id res chain seq x y z
N ARG A 1 -15.52 -18.41 -10.36
CA ARG A 1 -15.05 -17.05 -10.05
C ARG A 1 -15.95 -16.07 -10.81
N LEU A 2 -16.82 -15.37 -10.10
CA LEU A 2 -17.80 -14.45 -10.69
C LEU A 2 -17.16 -13.05 -10.80
N VAL A 3 -16.22 -12.87 -11.74
CA VAL A 3 -15.51 -11.59 -11.94
C VAL A 3 -16.47 -10.45 -12.25
N GLY A 4 -17.56 -10.70 -12.97
CA GLY A 4 -18.55 -9.69 -13.30
C GLY A 4 -19.41 -9.21 -12.12
N SER A 5 -19.71 -10.07 -11.16
CA SER A 5 -20.48 -9.69 -9.97
C SER A 5 -19.64 -8.91 -8.97
N GLU A 6 -18.36 -9.25 -8.81
CA GLU A 6 -17.43 -8.47 -7.97
C GLU A 6 -17.27 -7.03 -8.47
N MET A 7 -17.17 -6.82 -9.77
CA MET A 7 -17.09 -5.47 -10.35
C MET A 7 -18.37 -4.67 -10.10
N CYS A 8 -19.54 -5.27 -10.27
CA CYS A 8 -20.82 -4.59 -10.02
C CYS A 8 -21.01 -4.21 -8.55
N ILE A 9 -20.50 -5.00 -7.62
CA ILE A 9 -20.56 -4.68 -6.17
C ILE A 9 -19.56 -3.59 -5.82
N ARG A 10 -18.37 -3.60 -6.38
CA ARG A 10 -17.32 -2.59 -6.12
C ARG A 10 -17.70 -1.19 -6.59
N ASP A 11 -18.41 -1.09 -7.71
CA ASP A 11 -18.71 0.20 -8.35
C ASP A 11 -19.98 0.87 -7.83
N ARG A 12 -20.70 0.25 -6.90
CA ARG A 12 -21.94 0.79 -6.32
C ARG A 12 -21.77 1.09 -4.85
N ILE A 13 -22.40 2.19 -4.44
CA ILE A 13 -22.48 2.55 -3.02
C ILE A 13 -23.69 1.82 -2.46
N HIS A 14 -23.42 0.87 -1.57
CA HIS A 14 -24.44 0.11 -0.84
C HIS A 14 -24.55 0.62 0.60
N GLY A 15 -25.69 0.36 1.22
CA GLY A 15 -25.94 0.69 2.61
C GLY A 15 -27.43 0.89 2.89
N PRO A 16 -27.84 1.04 4.15
CA PRO A 16 -29.22 1.26 4.54
C PRO A 16 -29.83 2.46 3.80
N GLY A 17 -31.00 2.28 3.19
CA GLY A 17 -31.68 3.31 2.41
C GLY A 17 -31.03 3.69 1.09
N LYS A 18 -30.08 2.89 0.59
CA LYS A 18 -29.46 3.06 -0.73
C LYS A 18 -30.02 2.04 -1.73
N CYS A 19 -29.68 2.21 -3.01
CA CYS A 19 -30.07 1.24 -4.01
C CYS A 19 -29.46 -0.14 -3.73
N CYS A 20 -30.19 -1.21 -4.03
CA CYS A 20 -29.75 -2.59 -3.87
C CYS A 20 -29.47 -2.99 -2.41
N GLU A 21 -30.37 -2.65 -1.49
CA GLU A 21 -30.26 -2.99 -0.07
C GLU A 21 -30.22 -4.51 0.15
N ASP A 22 -30.99 -5.27 -0.63
CA ASP A 22 -30.98 -6.72 -0.68
C ASP A 22 -29.59 -7.29 -1.02
N ILE A 23 -28.86 -6.67 -1.94
CA ILE A 23 -27.48 -7.05 -2.27
C ILE A 23 -26.53 -6.71 -1.14
N PHE A 24 -26.76 -5.58 -0.46
CA PHE A 24 -25.97 -5.20 0.71
C PHE A 24 -26.15 -6.21 1.84
N GLU A 25 -27.38 -6.59 2.18
CA GLU A 25 -27.68 -7.57 3.21
C GLU A 25 -27.07 -8.95 2.88
N ALA A 26 -27.26 -9.42 1.66
CA ALA A 26 -26.65 -10.67 1.20
C ALA A 26 -25.11 -10.62 1.24
N GLY A 27 -24.52 -9.48 0.91
CA GLY A 27 -23.07 -9.26 1.00
C GLY A 27 -22.57 -9.29 2.45
N VAL A 28 -23.28 -8.67 3.38
CA VAL A 28 -22.98 -8.70 4.81
C VAL A 28 -23.08 -10.11 5.35
N GLU A 29 -24.16 -10.85 5.01
CA GLU A 29 -24.30 -12.25 5.40
C GLU A 29 -23.17 -13.12 4.85
N CYS A 30 -22.79 -12.92 3.60
CA CYS A 30 -21.67 -13.62 2.98
C CYS A 30 -20.35 -13.31 3.70
N SER A 31 -20.06 -12.04 3.96
CA SER A 31 -18.85 -11.63 4.66
C SER A 31 -18.77 -12.21 6.08
N SER A 32 -19.89 -12.30 6.78
CA SER A 32 -19.94 -12.88 8.14
C SER A 32 -19.57 -14.37 8.18
N LYS A 33 -19.80 -15.07 7.07
CA LYS A 33 -19.54 -16.53 6.96
C LYS A 33 -18.20 -16.87 6.32
N THR A 34 -17.73 -16.02 5.39
CA THR A 34 -16.60 -16.34 4.52
C THR A 34 -15.48 -15.31 4.56
N MET A 35 -15.66 -14.20 5.29
CA MET A 35 -14.82 -12.99 5.25
C MET A 35 -14.69 -12.37 3.84
N TYR A 36 -15.66 -12.61 2.96
CA TYR A 36 -15.75 -12.08 1.60
C TYR A 36 -17.20 -11.63 1.31
N PRO A 37 -17.42 -10.57 0.53
CA PRO A 37 -16.45 -9.67 -0.12
C PRO A 37 -15.78 -8.69 0.84
N ASP A 38 -14.66 -8.11 0.39
CA ASP A 38 -14.04 -6.97 1.08
C ASP A 38 -14.92 -5.71 0.93
N TRP A 39 -14.95 -4.91 1.97
CA TRP A 39 -15.74 -3.68 2.03
C TRP A 39 -14.84 -2.45 1.93
N LEU A 40 -15.26 -1.49 1.10
CA LEU A 40 -14.60 -0.20 0.97
C LEU A 40 -15.47 0.88 1.63
N SER A 41 -14.98 1.46 2.71
CA SER A 41 -15.69 2.55 3.38
C SER A 41 -15.64 3.83 2.55
N MET A 42 -16.83 4.35 2.24
CA MET A 42 -17.02 5.63 1.54
C MET A 42 -17.39 6.77 2.51
N SER A 43 -17.41 6.48 3.82
CA SER A 43 -17.71 7.44 4.88
C SER A 43 -16.44 7.90 5.60
N GLY A 44 -16.57 8.93 6.43
CA GLY A 44 -15.44 9.45 7.22
C GLY A 44 -14.56 10.44 6.48
N ALA A 45 -13.32 10.64 6.99
CA ALA A 45 -12.33 11.60 6.52
C ALA A 45 -11.14 10.95 5.76
N GLY A 46 -11.21 9.65 5.47
CA GLY A 46 -10.14 8.92 4.79
C GLY A 46 -9.94 9.34 3.34
N TYR A 47 -8.83 8.92 2.75
CA TYR A 47 -8.44 9.22 1.37
C TYR A 47 -9.55 8.90 0.36
N ILE A 48 -10.12 7.69 0.43
CA ILE A 48 -11.14 7.22 -0.51
C ILE A 48 -12.40 8.07 -0.46
N SER A 49 -12.92 8.31 0.75
CA SER A 49 -14.13 9.12 0.93
C SER A 49 -13.91 10.59 0.51
N SER A 50 -12.73 11.14 0.76
CA SER A 50 -12.35 12.49 0.35
C SER A 50 -12.29 12.61 -1.18
N MET A 51 -11.66 11.64 -1.85
CA MET A 51 -11.58 11.60 -3.32
C MET A 51 -12.97 11.42 -3.95
N TYR A 52 -13.81 10.56 -3.36
CA TYR A 52 -15.19 10.41 -3.83
C TYR A 52 -16.02 11.69 -3.64
N LYS A 53 -15.91 12.36 -2.49
CA LYS A 53 -16.59 13.64 -2.25
C LYS A 53 -16.21 14.68 -3.30
N LYS A 54 -14.92 14.76 -3.64
CA LYS A 54 -14.38 15.76 -4.57
C LYS A 54 -14.68 15.43 -6.03
N TYR A 55 -14.38 14.21 -6.48
CA TYR A 55 -14.39 13.84 -7.89
C TYR A 55 -15.52 12.92 -8.31
N LYS A 56 -16.35 12.43 -7.36
CA LYS A 56 -17.42 11.44 -7.60
C LYS A 56 -16.94 10.16 -8.30
N LYS A 57 -15.64 9.83 -8.13
CA LYS A 57 -15.01 8.61 -8.64
C LYS A 57 -14.68 7.69 -7.47
N VAL A 58 -15.05 6.42 -7.60
CA VAL A 58 -14.67 5.37 -6.64
C VAL A 58 -13.27 4.89 -6.97
N ILE A 59 -12.40 4.86 -5.97
CA ILE A 59 -11.06 4.32 -6.09
C ILE A 59 -11.08 2.92 -5.52
N SER A 60 -10.92 1.92 -6.38
CA SER A 60 -10.78 0.55 -5.94
C SER A 60 -9.34 0.25 -5.52
N PRO A 61 -9.12 -0.45 -4.41
CA PRO A 61 -7.78 -0.94 -4.08
C PRO A 61 -7.33 -1.98 -5.12
N MET A 62 -6.04 -2.03 -5.38
CA MET A 62 -5.42 -3.13 -6.09
C MET A 62 -5.06 -4.24 -5.09
N GLY A 63 -5.56 -5.45 -5.35
CA GLY A 63 -5.53 -6.47 -4.33
C GLY A 63 -6.34 -5.99 -3.11
N CYS A 64 -5.78 -6.09 -1.92
CA CYS A 64 -6.51 -5.76 -0.69
C CYS A 64 -6.08 -4.44 -0.03
N ARG A 65 -4.93 -3.84 -0.36
CA ARG A 65 -4.37 -2.71 0.42
C ARG A 65 -3.58 -1.67 -0.37
N ALA A 66 -3.36 -1.88 -1.66
CA ALA A 66 -2.62 -0.93 -2.47
C ALA A 66 -3.57 0.07 -3.14
N PHE A 67 -3.39 1.33 -2.84
CA PHE A 67 -4.07 2.42 -3.53
C PHE A 67 -3.08 3.16 -4.43
N LEU A 68 -3.54 3.53 -5.63
CA LEU A 68 -2.72 4.29 -6.55
C LEU A 68 -2.62 5.75 -6.10
N SER A 69 -1.44 6.32 -6.19
CA SER A 69 -1.25 7.76 -6.08
C SER A 69 -2.05 8.47 -7.17
N PRO A 70 -2.62 9.66 -6.92
CA PRO A 70 -3.33 10.41 -7.95
C PRO A 70 -2.43 10.67 -9.16
N TRP A 71 -3.01 10.55 -10.35
CA TRP A 71 -2.46 10.99 -11.62
C TRP A 71 -3.56 11.72 -12.36
N TYR A 72 -3.31 12.95 -12.72
CA TYR A 72 -4.29 13.80 -13.37
C TYR A 72 -4.15 13.73 -14.89
N GLU A 73 -5.27 13.73 -15.59
CA GLU A 73 -5.32 13.48 -17.04
C GLU A 73 -4.49 14.48 -17.82
N ARG A 74 -4.51 15.76 -17.44
CA ARG A 74 -3.78 16.85 -18.09
C ARG A 74 -2.50 17.24 -17.35
N GLY A 75 -2.55 17.34 -16.04
CA GLY A 75 -1.44 17.85 -15.22
C GLY A 75 -0.46 16.78 -14.74
N GLY A 76 -0.80 15.51 -14.84
CA GLY A 76 0.05 14.42 -14.40
C GLY A 76 0.06 14.26 -12.87
N MET A 77 1.16 14.53 -12.21
CA MET A 77 1.29 14.36 -10.75
C MET A 77 0.48 15.38 -9.95
N GLU A 78 0.31 16.58 -10.49
CA GLU A 78 -0.48 17.64 -9.91
C GLU A 78 -1.57 18.06 -10.92
N PRO A 79 -2.74 18.50 -10.46
CA PRO A 79 -3.81 18.92 -11.37
C PRO A 79 -3.39 20.17 -12.14
N ALA A 80 -3.67 20.21 -13.45
CA ALA A 80 -3.43 21.39 -14.29
C ALA A 80 -4.33 22.58 -13.89
N ASP A 81 -5.55 22.29 -13.46
CA ASP A 81 -6.55 23.24 -12.95
C ASP A 81 -7.62 22.50 -12.10
N GLU A 82 -8.61 23.24 -11.60
CA GLU A 82 -9.68 22.73 -10.74
C GLU A 82 -10.59 21.68 -11.43
N ASN A 83 -10.63 21.67 -12.76
CA ASN A 83 -11.42 20.76 -13.57
C ASN A 83 -10.62 19.53 -14.01
N ASP A 84 -9.33 19.46 -13.71
CA ASP A 84 -8.52 18.30 -14.04
C ASP A 84 -8.88 17.12 -13.12
N THR A 85 -9.15 15.97 -13.72
CA THR A 85 -9.66 14.82 -13.00
C THR A 85 -8.63 13.72 -12.87
N PRO A 86 -8.53 13.06 -11.69
CA PRO A 86 -7.61 11.95 -11.52
C PRO A 86 -8.08 10.71 -12.29
N VAL A 87 -7.11 9.98 -12.81
CA VAL A 87 -7.29 8.69 -13.49
C VAL A 87 -6.87 7.58 -12.56
N PHE A 88 -7.77 6.63 -12.30
CA PHE A 88 -7.48 5.46 -11.46
C PHE A 88 -7.60 4.14 -12.22
N VAL A 89 -8.38 4.10 -13.30
CA VAL A 89 -8.63 2.90 -14.10
C VAL A 89 -7.49 2.66 -15.09
N GLY A 90 -7.11 1.39 -15.28
CA GLY A 90 -6.05 0.99 -16.21
C GLY A 90 -4.63 1.30 -15.72
N ARG A 91 -4.46 1.77 -14.49
CA ARG A 91 -3.16 2.00 -13.86
C ARG A 91 -2.82 0.84 -12.94
N PHE A 92 -1.54 0.63 -12.67
CA PHE A 92 -1.08 -0.48 -11.83
C PHE A 92 0.08 -0.07 -10.90
N ASN A 93 0.36 -0.93 -9.93
CA ASN A 93 1.54 -0.82 -9.08
C ASN A 93 2.69 -1.62 -9.72
N ILE A 94 3.84 -0.98 -9.93
CA ILE A 94 5.01 -1.60 -10.55
C ILE A 94 5.63 -2.66 -9.64
N GLY A 95 5.54 -2.44 -8.32
CA GLY A 95 6.08 -3.34 -7.32
C GLY A 95 6.11 -2.71 -5.94
N ALA A 96 6.21 -3.56 -4.93
CA ALA A 96 6.37 -3.16 -3.55
C ALA A 96 7.65 -3.77 -2.98
N VAL A 97 8.44 -2.95 -2.29
CA VAL A 97 9.61 -3.40 -1.52
C VAL A 97 9.35 -3.05 -0.06
N SER A 98 9.38 -4.07 0.81
CA SER A 98 8.92 -3.92 2.19
C SER A 98 10.07 -3.75 3.16
N LEU A 99 9.95 -2.74 4.02
CA LEU A 99 10.80 -2.53 5.18
C LEU A 99 10.37 -3.46 6.31
N HIS A 100 11.33 -4.13 6.93
CA HIS A 100 11.16 -4.82 8.20
C HIS A 100 11.63 -3.89 9.34
N LEU A 101 10.71 -3.09 9.85
CA LEU A 101 11.03 -1.97 10.74
C LEU A 101 11.79 -2.37 12.02
N PRO A 102 11.43 -3.45 12.76
CA PRO A 102 12.20 -3.83 13.94
C PRO A 102 13.63 -4.24 13.61
N MET A 103 13.89 -4.81 12.43
CA MET A 103 15.25 -5.14 12.00
C MET A 103 16.11 -3.87 11.84
N ILE A 104 15.52 -2.78 11.35
CA ILE A 104 16.19 -1.49 11.19
C ILE A 104 16.54 -0.90 12.56
N LEU A 105 15.59 -0.93 13.51
CA LEU A 105 15.82 -0.45 14.87
C LEU A 105 16.88 -1.29 15.61
N ALA A 106 16.81 -2.62 15.49
CA ALA A 106 17.80 -3.51 16.08
C ALA A 106 19.20 -3.27 15.51
N LYS A 107 19.30 -3.05 14.19
CA LYS A 107 20.57 -2.69 13.52
C LYS A 107 21.12 -1.36 14.02
N ALA A 108 20.28 -0.33 14.11
CA ALA A 108 20.69 0.98 14.62
C ALA A 108 21.26 0.88 16.04
N ARG A 109 20.59 0.13 16.92
CA ARG A 109 21.05 -0.12 18.29
C ARG A 109 22.38 -0.89 18.33
N ALA A 110 22.50 -1.95 17.54
CA ALA A 110 23.70 -2.77 17.50
C ALA A 110 24.93 -1.99 16.96
N GLU A 111 24.73 -1.07 16.05
CA GLU A 111 25.77 -0.22 15.46
C GLU A 111 25.97 1.12 16.21
N SER A 112 25.19 1.37 17.26
CA SER A 112 25.18 2.66 18.00
C SER A 112 24.96 3.86 17.06
N ARG A 113 24.07 3.72 16.09
CA ARG A 113 23.68 4.74 15.12
C ARG A 113 22.30 5.26 15.40
N ASP A 114 22.02 6.45 14.89
CA ASP A 114 20.66 7.00 14.89
C ASP A 114 19.73 6.13 14.06
N PHE A 115 18.50 5.92 14.54
CA PHE A 115 17.50 5.08 13.88
C PHE A 115 17.11 5.65 12.51
N TYR A 116 16.93 6.97 12.42
CA TYR A 116 16.50 7.62 11.18
C TYR A 116 17.61 7.64 10.14
N GLU A 117 18.88 7.69 10.53
CA GLU A 117 20.00 7.51 9.58
C GLU A 117 19.98 6.11 8.94
N VAL A 118 19.73 5.07 9.73
CA VAL A 118 19.66 3.70 9.21
C VAL A 118 18.39 3.51 8.37
N LEU A 119 17.27 4.10 8.77
CA LEU A 119 16.03 4.08 8.02
C LEU A 119 16.19 4.78 6.66
N ASP A 120 16.81 5.96 6.64
CA ASP A 120 17.09 6.71 5.41
C ASP A 120 17.94 5.91 4.42
N PHE A 121 18.94 5.21 4.91
CA PHE A 121 19.76 4.33 4.08
C PHE A 121 18.91 3.27 3.35
N TYR A 122 17.97 2.62 4.06
CA TYR A 122 17.10 1.62 3.44
C TYR A 122 16.02 2.24 2.54
N LEU A 123 15.49 3.40 2.90
CA LEU A 123 14.56 4.14 2.04
C LEU A 123 15.22 4.53 0.71
N GLU A 124 16.47 4.99 0.75
CA GLU A 124 17.23 5.35 -0.45
C GLU A 124 17.56 4.10 -1.30
N MET A 125 17.84 2.96 -0.66
CA MET A 125 18.01 1.69 -1.40
C MET A 125 16.72 1.30 -2.14
N ILE A 126 15.56 1.41 -1.50
CA ILE A 126 14.26 1.11 -2.12
C ILE A 126 14.00 2.09 -3.27
N ARG A 127 14.23 3.38 -3.06
CA ARG A 127 14.13 4.42 -4.09
C ARG A 127 14.94 4.04 -5.33
N ASN A 128 16.23 3.73 -5.14
CA ASN A 128 17.12 3.35 -6.22
C ASN A 128 16.66 2.06 -6.94
N LEU A 129 16.11 1.09 -6.20
CA LEU A 129 15.56 -0.12 -6.79
C LEU A 129 14.32 0.20 -7.63
N HIS A 130 13.44 1.05 -7.16
CA HIS A 130 12.27 1.49 -7.92
C HIS A 130 12.67 2.24 -9.20
N ILE A 131 13.63 3.17 -9.14
CA ILE A 131 14.14 3.88 -10.32
C ILE A 131 14.65 2.88 -11.36
N ARG A 132 15.51 1.94 -10.93
CA ARG A 132 16.01 0.88 -11.82
C ARG A 132 14.91 0.02 -12.42
N THR A 133 13.85 -0.25 -11.65
CA THR A 133 12.70 -1.02 -12.12
C THR A 133 11.95 -0.25 -13.20
N TYR A 134 11.69 1.05 -13.00
CA TYR A 134 11.08 1.91 -14.02
C TYR A 134 11.91 1.94 -15.30
N GLU A 135 13.23 2.13 -15.16
CA GLU A 135 14.14 2.18 -16.31
C GLU A 135 14.19 0.83 -17.06
N TYR A 136 14.34 -0.28 -16.34
CA TYR A 136 14.40 -1.62 -16.93
C TYR A 136 13.10 -1.96 -17.67
N LEU A 137 11.96 -1.83 -16.99
CA LEU A 137 10.66 -2.09 -17.60
C LEU A 137 10.40 -1.14 -18.76
N GLY A 138 10.82 0.12 -18.66
CA GLY A 138 10.67 1.14 -19.69
C GLY A 138 11.34 0.80 -21.02
N GLN A 139 12.35 -0.08 -21.00
CA GLN A 139 13.02 -0.56 -22.23
C GLN A 139 12.28 -1.70 -22.93
N MET A 140 11.31 -2.33 -22.26
CA MET A 140 10.53 -3.42 -22.85
C MET A 140 9.68 -2.91 -24.02
N ARG A 141 9.45 -3.77 -25.01
CA ARG A 141 8.59 -3.43 -26.15
C ARG A 141 7.13 -3.71 -25.83
N ALA A 142 6.23 -2.94 -26.40
CA ALA A 142 4.79 -3.12 -26.23
C ALA A 142 4.29 -4.50 -26.70
N SER A 143 5.00 -5.12 -27.65
CA SER A 143 4.72 -6.49 -28.11
C SER A 143 4.88 -7.58 -27.04
N THR A 144 5.49 -7.29 -25.89
CA THR A 144 5.59 -8.25 -24.77
C THR A 144 4.23 -8.55 -24.11
N ASN A 145 3.31 -7.59 -24.13
CA ASN A 145 1.92 -7.78 -23.73
C ASN A 145 1.00 -6.90 -24.58
N PRO A 146 0.62 -7.35 -25.78
CA PRO A 146 -0.17 -6.55 -26.71
C PRO A 146 -1.51 -6.07 -26.14
N LEU A 147 -2.22 -6.94 -25.40
CA LEU A 147 -3.51 -6.57 -24.81
C LEU A 147 -3.40 -5.38 -23.86
N ALA A 148 -2.35 -5.35 -23.05
CA ALA A 148 -2.12 -4.28 -22.09
C ALA A 148 -1.57 -3.00 -22.74
N TYR A 149 -0.62 -3.14 -23.66
CA TYR A 149 0.17 -2.02 -24.15
C TYR A 149 -0.20 -1.51 -25.54
N CYS A 150 -0.89 -2.33 -26.36
CA CYS A 150 -1.29 -1.92 -27.70
C CYS A 150 -2.81 -1.77 -27.86
N GLU A 151 -3.60 -2.60 -27.16
CA GLU A 151 -5.06 -2.67 -27.33
C GLU A 151 -5.82 -1.91 -26.21
N GLY A 152 -5.13 -1.08 -25.45
CA GLY A 152 -5.76 -0.20 -24.45
C GLY A 152 -6.09 -0.86 -23.11
N GLY A 153 -5.53 -2.03 -22.80
CA GLY A 153 -5.74 -2.69 -21.51
C GLY A 153 -5.21 -1.88 -20.32
N PHE A 154 -4.11 -1.16 -20.52
CA PHE A 154 -3.63 -0.18 -19.55
C PHE A 154 -3.83 1.26 -20.00
N TYR A 155 -3.86 2.18 -19.05
CA TYR A 155 -3.94 3.61 -19.33
C TYR A 155 -2.75 4.07 -20.19
N GLY A 156 -3.06 4.68 -21.33
CA GLY A 156 -2.06 5.03 -22.35
C GLY A 156 -1.57 3.85 -23.21
N GLY A 157 -2.18 2.67 -23.08
CA GLY A 157 -1.81 1.43 -23.76
C GLY A 157 -2.25 1.33 -25.21
N HIS A 158 -1.96 2.35 -26.02
CA HIS A 158 -2.21 2.37 -27.48
C HIS A 158 -0.90 2.53 -28.25
N LEU A 159 0.14 1.80 -27.82
CA LEU A 159 1.46 1.83 -28.42
C LEU A 159 1.54 0.90 -29.63
N LYS A 160 2.42 1.24 -30.56
CA LYS A 160 2.80 0.29 -31.62
C LYS A 160 3.63 -0.86 -31.01
N PRO A 161 3.55 -2.09 -31.55
CA PRO A 161 4.25 -3.26 -31.00
C PRO A 161 5.75 -3.07 -30.75
N ASN A 162 6.40 -2.26 -31.57
CA ASN A 162 7.84 -1.99 -31.48
C ASN A 162 8.21 -0.82 -30.55
N GLU A 163 7.23 -0.05 -30.08
CA GLU A 163 7.49 1.05 -29.16
C GLU A 163 7.85 0.53 -27.76
N LYS A 164 8.67 1.31 -27.05
CA LYS A 164 9.00 1.04 -25.66
C LYS A 164 7.90 1.51 -24.73
N ILE A 165 7.65 0.74 -23.65
CA ILE A 165 6.54 1.00 -22.72
C ILE A 165 6.83 2.11 -21.70
N GLY A 166 7.99 2.72 -21.68
CA GLY A 166 8.37 3.74 -20.71
C GLY A 166 7.35 4.88 -20.53
N LYS A 167 6.66 5.25 -21.63
CA LYS A 167 5.62 6.30 -21.58
C LYS A 167 4.44 5.94 -20.68
N ILE A 168 4.04 4.65 -20.68
CA ILE A 168 2.90 4.17 -19.88
C ILE A 168 3.28 3.89 -18.42
N LEU A 169 4.54 3.80 -18.10
CA LEU A 169 4.98 3.57 -16.73
C LEU A 169 4.91 4.85 -15.87
N LYS A 170 4.96 6.02 -16.49
CA LYS A 170 4.98 7.30 -15.77
C LYS A 170 3.77 7.50 -14.82
N PRO A 171 2.52 7.18 -15.21
CA PRO A 171 1.36 7.24 -14.33
C PRO A 171 1.24 6.04 -13.36
N MET A 172 2.15 5.08 -13.40
CA MET A 172 2.10 3.90 -12.53
C MET A 172 2.77 4.18 -11.19
N THR A 173 2.39 3.45 -10.15
CA THR A 173 2.88 3.68 -8.79
C THR A 173 3.88 2.60 -8.37
N ALA A 174 4.96 2.95 -7.70
CA ALA A 174 5.83 2.05 -6.97
C ALA A 174 5.66 2.22 -5.46
N SER A 175 5.69 1.13 -4.69
CA SER A 175 5.30 1.17 -3.29
C SER A 175 6.45 0.86 -2.34
N PHE A 176 6.56 1.70 -1.31
CA PHE A 176 7.38 1.48 -0.12
C PHE A 176 6.54 0.71 0.89
N GLY A 177 6.81 -0.58 1.04
CA GLY A 177 6.05 -1.47 1.90
C GLY A 177 6.45 -1.34 3.37
N ILE A 178 5.48 -1.46 4.25
CA ILE A 178 5.66 -1.46 5.70
C ILE A 178 5.22 -2.80 6.27
N THR A 179 6.06 -3.39 7.13
CA THR A 179 5.74 -4.58 7.91
C THR A 179 6.24 -4.43 9.34
N ALA A 180 5.62 -5.16 10.24
CA ALA A 180 6.03 -5.28 11.64
C ALA A 180 6.06 -3.94 12.39
N LEU A 181 5.06 -3.08 12.13
CA LEU A 181 4.96 -1.79 12.82
C LEU A 181 4.72 -1.96 14.33
N ASN A 182 3.90 -2.95 14.70
CA ASN A 182 3.67 -3.28 16.10
C ASN A 182 4.96 -3.74 16.80
N GLU A 183 5.72 -4.61 16.18
CA GLU A 183 6.98 -5.12 16.71
C GLU A 183 8.07 -4.04 16.74
N LEU A 184 8.00 -3.02 15.88
CA LEU A 184 8.84 -1.84 16.02
C LEU A 184 8.55 -1.10 17.33
N GLN A 185 7.26 -0.86 17.62
CA GLN A 185 6.83 -0.18 18.84
C GLN A 185 7.21 -1.00 20.08
N GLU A 186 6.95 -2.32 20.07
CA GLU A 186 7.33 -3.21 21.15
C GLU A 186 8.86 -3.27 21.37
N LEU A 187 9.65 -3.29 20.30
CA LEU A 187 11.09 -3.21 20.41
C LEU A 187 11.55 -1.86 20.98
N TYR A 188 10.84 -0.77 20.65
CA TYR A 188 11.20 0.57 21.09
C TYR A 188 11.01 0.76 22.61
N ASN A 189 9.84 0.46 23.14
CA ASN A 189 9.49 0.75 24.53
C ASN A 189 8.76 -0.38 25.30
N GLY A 190 8.61 -1.55 24.69
CA GLY A 190 7.98 -2.72 25.33
C GLY A 190 6.45 -2.72 25.30
N LYS A 191 5.82 -1.80 24.59
CA LYS A 191 4.37 -1.70 24.43
C LYS A 191 3.94 -1.97 23.02
N SER A 192 2.73 -2.54 22.83
CA SER A 192 2.12 -2.68 21.52
C SER A 192 1.60 -1.33 20.98
N ILE A 193 1.29 -1.26 19.69
CA ILE A 193 0.66 -0.06 19.11
C ILE A 193 -0.76 0.18 19.66
N ALA A 194 -1.39 -0.83 20.23
CA ALA A 194 -2.69 -0.69 20.89
C ALA A 194 -2.57 0.01 22.26
N GLU A 195 -1.41 -0.13 22.93
CA GLU A 195 -1.13 0.48 24.23
C GLU A 195 -0.48 1.86 24.08
N ASP A 196 0.41 2.01 23.09
CA ASP A 196 1.17 3.22 22.82
C ASP A 196 1.67 3.19 21.36
N GLY A 197 1.04 3.95 20.48
CA GLY A 197 1.38 4.02 19.06
C GLY A 197 2.16 5.27 18.65
N GLU A 198 2.62 6.11 19.59
CA GLU A 198 3.21 7.42 19.25
C GLU A 198 4.46 7.30 18.39
N PHE A 199 5.41 6.47 18.78
CA PHE A 199 6.64 6.26 17.99
C PHE A 199 6.35 5.62 16.63
N ALA A 200 5.47 4.64 16.57
CA ALA A 200 5.06 4.01 15.32
C ALA A 200 4.45 5.05 14.36
N LEU A 201 3.60 5.94 14.87
CA LEU A 201 2.98 7.00 14.08
C LEU A 201 4.00 8.06 13.62
N GLU A 202 4.96 8.42 14.48
CA GLU A 202 6.08 9.31 14.12
C GLU A 202 6.88 8.73 12.96
N VAL A 203 7.25 7.45 13.05
CA VAL A 203 8.00 6.76 11.99
C VAL A 203 7.21 6.71 10.67
N LEU A 204 5.90 6.44 10.72
CA LEU A 204 5.06 6.46 9.53
C LEU A 204 4.99 7.85 8.88
N ARG A 205 4.87 8.92 9.68
CA ARG A 205 4.90 10.30 9.19
C ARG A 205 6.24 10.61 8.52
N TYR A 206 7.32 10.24 9.18
CA TYR A 206 8.67 10.43 8.63
C TYR A 206 8.84 9.72 7.26
N ILE A 207 8.45 8.45 7.17
CA ILE A 207 8.52 7.70 5.91
C ILE A 207 7.64 8.35 4.84
N ASN A 208 6.44 8.80 5.21
CA ASN A 208 5.53 9.46 4.28
C ASN A 208 6.12 10.75 3.71
N ASP A 209 6.75 11.57 4.55
CA ASP A 209 7.37 12.81 4.14
C ASP A 209 8.57 12.57 3.21
N LYS A 210 9.41 11.57 3.52
CA LYS A 210 10.51 11.15 2.66
C LYS A 210 10.03 10.62 1.30
N VAL A 211 9.02 9.76 1.28
CA VAL A 211 8.44 9.22 0.05
C VAL A 211 7.84 10.34 -0.82
N ASN A 212 7.17 11.33 -0.20
CA ASN A 212 6.66 12.50 -0.89
C ASN A 212 7.78 13.41 -1.42
N GLN A 213 8.90 13.51 -0.72
CA GLN A 213 10.09 14.21 -1.21
C GLN A 213 10.65 13.50 -2.44
N TYR A 214 10.89 12.19 -2.38
CA TYR A 214 11.39 11.39 -3.50
C TYR A 214 10.49 11.49 -4.74
N LYS A 215 9.18 11.46 -4.54
CA LYS A 215 8.20 11.64 -5.61
C LYS A 215 8.39 12.97 -6.35
N LYS A 216 8.68 14.08 -5.63
CA LYS A 216 8.94 15.39 -6.24
C LYS A 216 10.28 15.43 -6.96
N GLU A 217 11.31 14.82 -6.39
CA GLU A 217 12.67 14.83 -6.94
C GLU A 217 12.78 14.00 -8.22
N ASP A 218 12.20 12.79 -8.22
CA ASP A 218 12.36 11.82 -9.29
C ASP A 218 11.29 11.95 -10.39
N GLY A 219 10.15 12.57 -10.08
CA GLY A 219 9.02 12.65 -11.00
C GLY A 219 8.33 11.29 -11.23
N TYR A 220 8.54 10.32 -10.32
CA TYR A 220 7.83 9.03 -10.29
C TYR A 220 6.76 9.03 -9.20
N LEU A 221 5.72 8.23 -9.40
CA LEU A 221 4.68 8.07 -8.40
C LEU A 221 5.09 7.01 -7.36
N TYR A 222 5.35 7.47 -6.16
CA TYR A 222 5.61 6.62 -5.01
C TYR A 222 4.44 6.67 -4.03
N ALA A 223 4.25 5.59 -3.28
CA ALA A 223 3.27 5.50 -2.21
C ALA A 223 3.76 4.60 -1.08
N ILE A 224 3.30 4.86 0.14
CA ILE A 224 3.45 3.92 1.24
C ILE A 224 2.40 2.81 1.06
N TYR A 225 2.78 1.61 1.40
CA TYR A 225 1.97 0.41 1.27
C TYR A 225 2.01 -0.43 2.54
N GLY A 226 0.86 -0.64 3.15
CA GLY A 226 0.73 -1.59 4.24
C GLY A 226 0.81 -3.01 3.70
N THR A 227 2.01 -3.59 3.65
CA THR A 227 2.24 -4.90 3.02
C THR A 227 1.46 -6.00 3.73
N PRO A 228 0.64 -6.79 3.04
CA PRO A 228 -0.06 -7.96 3.61
C PRO A 228 0.92 -9.00 4.15
N ALA A 229 2.03 -9.16 3.48
CA ALA A 229 3.24 -9.89 3.84
C ALA A 229 3.09 -11.41 4.07
N GLU A 230 1.92 -11.91 4.42
CA GLU A 230 1.60 -13.34 4.59
C GLU A 230 2.79 -14.22 5.05
N SER A 231 3.34 -15.06 4.15
CA SER A 231 4.51 -15.91 4.45
C SER A 231 5.79 -15.11 4.79
N LEU A 232 5.90 -13.87 4.31
CA LEU A 232 7.03 -12.98 4.64
C LEU A 232 7.10 -12.65 6.14
N CYS A 233 5.95 -12.56 6.83
CA CYS A 233 5.92 -12.28 8.26
C CYS A 233 6.63 -13.36 9.09
N GLY A 234 6.47 -14.63 8.74
CA GLY A 234 7.21 -15.74 9.37
C GLY A 234 8.71 -15.71 9.05
N LEU A 235 9.04 -15.48 7.78
CA LEU A 235 10.44 -15.37 7.35
C LEU A 235 11.17 -14.20 8.04
N GLN A 236 10.47 -13.10 8.27
CA GLN A 236 11.03 -11.94 8.98
C GLN A 236 11.36 -12.24 10.44
N VAL A 237 10.53 -13.02 11.14
CA VAL A 237 10.83 -13.49 12.50
C VAL A 237 12.07 -14.38 12.51
N GLU A 238 12.17 -15.33 11.59
CA GLU A 238 13.31 -16.21 11.48
C GLU A 238 14.63 -15.44 11.22
N GLN A 239 14.58 -14.48 10.33
CA GLN A 239 15.72 -13.60 10.03
C GLN A 239 16.13 -12.76 11.23
N PHE A 240 15.14 -12.19 11.94
CA PHE A 240 15.41 -11.42 13.15
C PHE A 240 16.07 -12.28 14.24
N ARG A 241 15.52 -13.48 14.49
CA ARG A 241 16.10 -14.44 15.45
C ARG A 241 17.54 -14.82 15.11
N LYS A 242 17.82 -15.02 13.86
CA LYS A 242 19.16 -15.39 13.39
C LYS A 242 20.19 -14.29 13.66
N MET A 243 19.79 -13.02 13.59
CA MET A 243 20.71 -11.88 13.73
C MET A 243 20.76 -11.34 15.15
N TYR A 244 19.63 -11.29 15.85
CA TYR A 244 19.50 -10.60 17.13
C TYR A 244 18.93 -11.49 18.25
N GLY A 245 18.67 -12.76 17.98
CA GLY A 245 18.11 -13.68 18.96
C GLY A 245 16.62 -13.54 19.19
N ILE A 246 16.14 -14.15 20.27
CA ILE A 246 14.73 -14.09 20.67
C ILE A 246 14.51 -12.86 21.55
N VAL A 247 13.66 -11.96 21.08
CA VAL A 247 13.26 -10.75 21.80
C VAL A 247 11.76 -10.81 22.04
N ARG A 248 11.36 -10.62 23.32
CA ARG A 248 9.96 -10.64 23.71
C ARG A 248 9.16 -9.56 22.97
N GLY A 249 7.97 -9.94 22.49
CA GLY A 249 7.09 -9.06 21.73
C GLY A 249 7.50 -8.84 20.29
N VAL A 250 8.69 -9.28 19.88
CA VAL A 250 9.22 -9.07 18.51
C VAL A 250 9.45 -10.38 17.78
N SER A 251 10.25 -11.27 18.35
CA SER A 251 10.66 -12.50 17.68
C SER A 251 10.42 -13.77 18.51
N ASP A 252 9.75 -13.68 19.64
CA ASP A 252 9.25 -14.82 20.42
C ASP A 252 7.95 -15.43 19.86
N ARG A 253 7.45 -14.89 18.76
CA ARG A 253 6.21 -15.25 18.05
C ARG A 253 6.51 -15.98 16.75
N PRO A 254 5.59 -16.77 16.17
CA PRO A 254 5.82 -17.45 14.90
C PRO A 254 5.88 -16.50 13.69
N TYR A 255 5.29 -15.32 13.78
CA TYR A 255 5.28 -14.28 12.75
C TYR A 255 5.15 -12.88 13.35
N VAL A 256 5.58 -11.86 12.63
CA VAL A 256 5.35 -10.45 12.94
C VAL A 256 4.00 -9.98 12.40
N SER A 257 3.50 -8.86 12.90
CA SER A 257 2.31 -8.22 12.35
C SER A 257 2.55 -7.73 10.92
N ASN A 258 1.51 -7.75 10.12
CA ASN A 258 1.56 -7.19 8.77
C ASN A 258 1.01 -5.76 8.74
N SER A 259 1.33 -5.02 7.70
CA SER A 259 0.81 -3.66 7.47
C SER A 259 0.96 -2.75 8.69
N PHE A 260 -0.12 -2.12 9.11
CA PHE A 260 -0.22 -1.17 10.24
C PHE A 260 -1.02 -1.76 11.40
N HIS A 261 -1.19 -3.08 11.44
CA HIS A 261 -2.00 -3.74 12.44
C HIS A 261 -1.21 -4.05 13.71
N CYS A 262 -1.90 -4.03 14.85
CA CYS A 262 -1.43 -4.68 16.07
C CYS A 262 -1.34 -6.20 15.86
N HIS A 263 -0.63 -6.87 16.75
CA HIS A 263 -0.54 -8.33 16.67
C HIS A 263 -1.91 -8.97 16.91
N VAL A 264 -2.14 -10.13 16.28
CA VAL A 264 -3.45 -10.83 16.35
C VAL A 264 -3.80 -11.37 17.74
N THR A 265 -2.84 -11.41 18.66
CA THR A 265 -3.05 -11.81 20.04
C THR A 265 -3.45 -10.67 20.98
N GLU A 266 -3.54 -9.43 20.45
CA GLU A 266 -4.01 -8.29 21.25
C GLU A 266 -5.48 -8.49 21.65
N ASP A 267 -5.76 -8.28 22.94
CA ASP A 267 -7.11 -8.37 23.48
C ASP A 267 -7.85 -7.05 23.32
N ILE A 268 -8.19 -6.75 22.05
CA ILE A 268 -8.94 -5.54 21.66
C ILE A 268 -10.17 -5.90 20.82
N THR A 269 -11.21 -5.13 21.00
CA THR A 269 -12.43 -5.27 20.17
C THR A 269 -12.18 -4.73 18.76
N PRO A 270 -12.99 -5.17 17.76
CA PRO A 270 -12.92 -4.60 16.41
C PRO A 270 -13.11 -3.07 16.37
N ILE A 271 -13.89 -2.51 17.29
CA ILE A 271 -14.11 -1.06 17.39
C ILE A 271 -12.83 -0.37 17.87
N GLN A 272 -12.24 -0.83 18.99
CA GLN A 272 -10.97 -0.31 19.50
C GLN A 272 -9.82 -0.41 18.50
N LYS A 273 -9.89 -1.38 17.57
CA LYS A 273 -8.89 -1.51 16.52
C LYS A 273 -9.02 -0.45 15.44
N GLN A 274 -10.18 0.18 15.30
CA GLN A 274 -10.44 1.22 14.31
C GLN A 274 -10.16 2.62 14.82
N ASP A 275 -10.17 2.81 16.14
CA ASP A 275 -9.83 4.06 16.83
C ASP A 275 -8.32 4.26 16.91
#